data_4536ec859d0d877b6123833f255021e5
#
_entry.id   4536ec859d0d877b6123833f255021e5
#
_cell.length_a   1.000
_cell.length_b   1.000
_cell.length_c   1.000
_cell.angle_alpha   90.00
_cell.angle_beta   90.00
_cell.angle_gamma   90.00
#
_symmetry.space_group_name_H-M   'P 1'
#
loop_
_entity.id
_entity.type
_entity.pdbx_description
1 polymer ?
#
loop_
_entity_poly.entity_id
_entity_poly.type
_entity_poly.pdbx_seq_one_letter_code
_entity_poly.pdbx_strand_id
1 'polypeptide(L)'
;VGSSPDYLSFYEAKLQAGQIWDGPMQAVLGANVAQKMALKIGDEFLGSHGLSEGGHTHEKSVYRVVGILKPKQASIDNLILTSLESVWKVHEDEMAVDAQDLELLKQEREVTMALVQYKTPMAALSFPRFVNTKTQMQAAAPALEITRLLSMLGVGTDVLQAFAGVLLLTACLSVFIALWGSLKERQQDLALLRMLGASAPKMAWIVLSESLVLAIVASLIGWLLGQLMVVVAAKMLALEGSILLAAFNWPIELWSIPIIAIVIALVAACVPAISVYRMNVLLVLQKRT
;
A
#
# COMPACT_ATOMS: atom_id res chain seq x y z
N VAL A 1 -22.77 11.48 6.77
CA VAL A 1 -22.91 10.53 7.90
C VAL A 1 -23.59 11.25 9.05
N GLY A 2 -24.76 10.75 9.49
CA GLY A 2 -25.41 11.20 10.72
C GLY A 2 -24.68 10.64 11.94
N SER A 3 -24.31 11.49 12.88
CA SER A 3 -23.60 11.07 14.09
C SER A 3 -23.89 11.95 15.30
N SER A 4 -23.50 11.50 16.48
CA SER A 4 -23.46 12.36 17.66
C SER A 4 -22.19 13.23 17.66
N PRO A 5 -22.15 14.37 18.35
CA PRO A 5 -20.96 15.18 18.51
C PRO A 5 -19.76 14.42 19.11
N ASP A 6 -20.02 13.36 19.91
CA ASP A 6 -18.99 12.51 20.50
C ASP A 6 -18.13 11.78 19.45
N TYR A 7 -18.66 11.60 18.23
CA TYR A 7 -17.89 11.03 17.11
C TYR A 7 -16.63 11.84 16.80
N LEU A 8 -16.71 13.17 16.89
CA LEU A 8 -15.56 14.05 16.70
C LEU A 8 -14.50 13.86 17.79
N SER A 9 -14.94 13.74 19.05
CA SER A 9 -14.05 13.50 20.18
C SER A 9 -13.44 12.10 20.13
N PHE A 10 -14.17 11.09 19.69
CA PHE A 10 -13.68 9.73 19.50
C PHE A 10 -12.51 9.67 18.51
N TYR A 11 -12.59 10.45 17.44
CA TYR A 11 -11.50 10.59 16.46
C TYR A 11 -10.52 11.72 16.80
N GLU A 12 -10.64 12.37 17.95
CA GLU A 12 -9.84 13.55 18.34
C GLU A 12 -9.82 14.63 17.23
N ALA A 13 -10.90 14.74 16.48
CA ALA A 13 -11.01 15.68 15.40
C ALA A 13 -11.21 17.10 15.94
N LYS A 14 -10.46 18.05 15.40
CA LYS A 14 -10.54 19.47 15.79
C LYS A 14 -11.09 20.30 14.65
N LEU A 15 -11.89 21.30 14.97
CA LEU A 15 -12.33 22.27 13.98
C LEU A 15 -11.15 23.17 13.52
N GLN A 16 -11.10 23.41 12.22
CA GLN A 16 -10.26 24.43 11.63
C GLN A 16 -10.97 25.79 11.69
N ALA A 17 -12.28 25.79 11.40
CA ALA A 17 -13.13 26.98 11.40
C ALA A 17 -14.57 26.59 11.66
N GLY A 18 -15.38 27.54 12.16
CA GLY A 18 -16.81 27.35 12.43
C GLY A 18 -17.09 26.67 13.76
N GLN A 19 -18.22 25.99 13.81
CA GLN A 19 -18.73 25.30 15.01
C GLN A 19 -19.25 23.90 14.67
N ILE A 20 -19.48 23.09 15.69
CA ILE A 20 -20.20 21.81 15.57
C ILE A 20 -21.70 22.13 15.39
N TRP A 21 -22.41 21.24 14.70
CA TRP A 21 -23.86 21.38 14.55
C TRP A 21 -24.57 21.43 15.91
N ASP A 22 -25.53 22.31 16.04
CA ASP A 22 -26.42 22.47 17.20
C ASP A 22 -27.89 22.20 16.85
N GLY A 23 -28.19 21.91 15.59
CA GLY A 23 -29.53 21.61 15.10
C GLY A 23 -29.52 20.74 13.84
N PRO A 24 -30.70 20.36 13.35
CA PRO A 24 -30.83 19.59 12.11
C PRO A 24 -30.41 20.40 10.87
N MET A 25 -30.08 19.69 9.79
CA MET A 25 -29.67 20.23 8.50
C MET A 25 -28.38 21.08 8.52
N GLN A 26 -27.59 20.96 9.59
CA GLN A 26 -26.25 21.55 9.69
C GLN A 26 -25.19 20.47 9.47
N ALA A 27 -24.12 20.82 8.76
CA ALA A 27 -23.05 19.88 8.44
C ALA A 27 -21.65 20.42 8.76
N VAL A 28 -20.78 19.54 9.22
CA VAL A 28 -19.35 19.78 9.38
C VAL A 28 -18.62 18.96 8.33
N LEU A 29 -17.76 19.59 7.56
CA LEU A 29 -17.02 18.98 6.48
C LEU A 29 -15.64 18.49 6.95
N GLY A 30 -15.25 17.30 6.51
CA GLY A 30 -13.86 16.86 6.55
C GLY A 30 -12.98 17.73 5.66
N ALA A 31 -11.71 17.85 5.99
CA ALA A 31 -10.78 18.76 5.31
C ALA A 31 -10.68 18.50 3.79
N ASN A 32 -10.59 17.23 3.40
CA ASN A 32 -10.51 16.84 1.99
C ASN A 32 -11.79 17.14 1.22
N VAL A 33 -12.95 16.97 1.86
CA VAL A 33 -14.26 17.26 1.24
C VAL A 33 -14.38 18.76 0.99
N ALA A 34 -14.08 19.59 2.01
CA ALA A 34 -14.12 21.04 1.89
C ALA A 34 -13.20 21.54 0.74
N GLN A 35 -12.01 20.94 0.61
CA GLN A 35 -11.07 21.28 -0.45
C GLN A 35 -11.52 20.81 -1.83
N LYS A 36 -11.95 19.55 -1.96
CA LYS A 36 -12.37 18.96 -3.25
C LYS A 36 -13.62 19.63 -3.82
N MET A 37 -14.58 19.94 -2.95
CA MET A 37 -15.84 20.58 -3.34
C MET A 37 -15.80 22.11 -3.31
N ALA A 38 -14.69 22.70 -2.84
CA ALA A 38 -14.50 24.14 -2.66
C ALA A 38 -15.59 24.80 -1.80
N LEU A 39 -16.19 24.06 -0.85
CA LEU A 39 -17.25 24.52 0.04
C LEU A 39 -16.67 25.29 1.23
N LYS A 40 -17.37 26.36 1.61
CA LYS A 40 -17.03 27.25 2.73
C LYS A 40 -18.13 27.25 3.79
N ILE A 41 -17.82 27.76 4.97
CA ILE A 41 -18.81 27.96 6.03
C ILE A 41 -19.90 28.91 5.51
N GLY A 42 -21.15 28.50 5.70
CA GLY A 42 -22.35 29.20 5.23
C GLY A 42 -22.87 28.71 3.90
N ASP A 43 -22.09 27.97 3.11
CA ASP A 43 -22.54 27.38 1.84
C ASP A 43 -23.60 26.32 2.09
N GLU A 44 -24.44 26.10 1.09
CA GLU A 44 -25.52 25.13 1.13
C GLU A 44 -25.27 24.03 0.07
N PHE A 45 -25.64 22.80 0.38
CA PHE A 45 -25.55 21.67 -0.53
C PHE A 45 -26.70 20.70 -0.33
N LEU A 46 -27.00 19.93 -1.38
CA LEU A 46 -28.03 18.88 -1.35
C LEU A 46 -27.39 17.53 -1.05
N GLY A 47 -28.03 16.74 -0.20
CA GLY A 47 -27.68 15.35 0.03
C GLY A 47 -28.23 14.45 -1.07
N SER A 48 -27.46 13.44 -1.49
CA SER A 48 -27.92 12.39 -2.39
C SER A 48 -27.62 11.01 -1.82
N HIS A 49 -28.46 10.03 -2.14
CA HIS A 49 -28.22 8.63 -1.81
C HIS A 49 -27.59 7.91 -3.01
N GLY A 50 -26.62 7.03 -2.70
CA GLY A 50 -26.00 6.15 -3.68
C GLY A 50 -24.51 6.46 -3.90
N LEU A 51 -23.76 5.43 -4.28
CA LEU A 51 -22.32 5.50 -4.62
C LEU A 51 -22.10 5.73 -6.12
N SER A 52 -23.17 5.80 -6.93
CA SER A 52 -23.13 5.97 -8.38
C SER A 52 -23.75 7.29 -8.81
N GLU A 53 -23.30 7.81 -9.95
CA GLU A 53 -23.96 8.92 -10.66
C GLU A 53 -25.41 8.52 -10.97
N GLY A 54 -26.40 9.24 -10.40
CA GLY A 54 -27.82 8.95 -10.58
C GLY A 54 -28.56 8.54 -9.30
N GLY A 55 -27.97 8.66 -8.12
CA GLY A 55 -28.68 8.49 -6.83
C GLY A 55 -29.80 9.50 -6.67
N HIS A 56 -30.87 9.11 -5.94
CA HIS A 56 -31.97 10.01 -5.62
C HIS A 56 -31.46 11.20 -4.81
N THR A 57 -31.66 12.39 -5.34
CA THR A 57 -31.29 13.65 -4.70
C THR A 57 -32.48 14.16 -3.88
N HIS A 58 -32.28 14.47 -2.63
CA HIS A 58 -33.30 15.06 -1.77
C HIS A 58 -33.45 16.56 -2.06
N GLU A 59 -34.19 16.91 -3.09
CA GLU A 59 -34.34 18.32 -3.55
C GLU A 59 -34.91 19.25 -2.49
N LYS A 60 -35.61 18.70 -1.48
CA LYS A 60 -36.21 19.46 -0.37
C LYS A 60 -35.31 19.61 0.86
N SER A 61 -34.20 18.90 0.92
CA SER A 61 -33.36 18.79 2.12
C SER A 61 -32.00 19.43 1.89
N VAL A 62 -31.92 20.73 2.17
CA VAL A 62 -30.70 21.52 2.02
C VAL A 62 -29.89 21.50 3.31
N TYR A 63 -28.63 21.08 3.23
CA TYR A 63 -27.69 21.14 4.33
C TYR A 63 -26.85 22.42 4.27
N ARG A 64 -26.60 23.04 5.44
CA ARG A 64 -25.74 24.21 5.57
C ARG A 64 -24.43 23.85 6.24
N VAL A 65 -23.32 24.28 5.66
CA VAL A 65 -21.97 24.09 6.22
C VAL A 65 -21.78 25.03 7.41
N VAL A 66 -21.59 24.47 8.61
CA VAL A 66 -21.37 25.23 9.85
C VAL A 66 -19.95 25.12 10.38
N GLY A 67 -19.18 24.12 9.92
CA GLY A 67 -17.80 23.92 10.36
C GLY A 67 -16.98 23.12 9.35
N ILE A 68 -15.64 23.27 9.45
CA ILE A 68 -14.66 22.53 8.66
C ILE A 68 -13.62 21.98 9.62
N LEU A 69 -13.28 20.68 9.47
CA LEU A 69 -12.28 20.00 10.29
C LEU A 69 -10.87 20.33 9.85
N LYS A 70 -9.93 20.30 10.79
CA LYS A 70 -8.49 20.29 10.46
C LYS A 70 -8.11 18.97 9.79
N PRO A 71 -7.21 18.96 8.80
CA PRO A 71 -6.74 17.75 8.17
C PRO A 71 -6.03 16.86 9.21
N LYS A 72 -6.41 15.58 9.25
CA LYS A 72 -5.87 14.58 10.17
C LYS A 72 -5.19 13.42 9.45
N GLN A 73 -5.27 13.36 8.12
CA GLN A 73 -4.84 12.23 7.28
C GLN A 73 -5.54 10.91 7.67
N ALA A 74 -6.80 11.00 8.02
CA ALA A 74 -7.65 9.90 8.42
C ALA A 74 -8.96 9.89 7.60
N SER A 75 -9.72 8.80 7.69
CA SER A 75 -11.00 8.65 6.96
C SER A 75 -11.99 9.78 7.22
N ILE A 76 -11.94 10.39 8.40
CA ILE A 76 -12.81 11.51 8.77
C ILE A 76 -12.64 12.74 7.87
N ASP A 77 -11.45 12.91 7.25
CA ASP A 77 -11.17 14.01 6.32
C ASP A 77 -12.02 13.91 5.04
N ASN A 78 -12.55 12.72 4.74
CA ASN A 78 -13.35 12.45 3.55
C ASN A 78 -14.86 12.32 3.88
N LEU A 79 -15.28 12.71 5.08
CA LEU A 79 -16.67 12.60 5.52
C LEU A 79 -17.35 13.96 5.59
N ILE A 80 -18.66 13.96 5.33
CA ILE A 80 -19.58 15.03 5.69
C ILE A 80 -20.35 14.54 6.93
N LEU A 81 -20.23 15.24 8.03
CA LEU A 81 -20.84 14.90 9.31
C LEU A 81 -22.01 15.81 9.62
N THR A 82 -23.10 15.24 10.08
CA THR A 82 -24.33 15.94 10.46
C THR A 82 -24.94 15.29 11.69
N SER A 83 -25.99 15.89 12.27
CA SER A 83 -26.71 15.25 13.38
C SER A 83 -27.49 14.02 12.90
N LEU A 84 -27.70 13.03 13.80
CA LEU A 84 -28.60 11.90 13.54
C LEU A 84 -30.00 12.39 13.18
N GLU A 85 -30.44 13.45 13.84
CA GLU A 85 -31.77 14.06 13.63
C GLU A 85 -31.94 14.58 12.20
N SER A 86 -30.86 15.11 11.58
CA SER A 86 -30.89 15.52 10.18
C SER A 86 -31.19 14.35 9.23
N VAL A 87 -30.57 13.20 9.50
CA VAL A 87 -30.75 12.01 8.65
C VAL A 87 -32.18 11.44 8.83
N TRP A 88 -32.62 11.29 10.07
CA TRP A 88 -33.96 10.82 10.34
C TRP A 88 -35.01 11.75 9.72
N LYS A 89 -34.87 13.06 9.88
CA LYS A 89 -35.78 14.05 9.31
C LYS A 89 -35.94 13.94 7.81
N VAL A 90 -34.81 13.78 7.08
CA VAL A 90 -34.84 13.62 5.62
C VAL A 90 -35.65 12.41 5.22
N HIS A 91 -35.48 11.28 5.90
CA HIS A 91 -36.22 10.04 5.61
C HIS A 91 -37.70 10.14 6.04
N GLU A 92 -37.97 10.73 7.22
CA GLU A 92 -39.31 10.95 7.69
C GLU A 92 -40.10 11.86 6.76
N ASP A 93 -39.50 12.96 6.28
CA ASP A 93 -40.15 13.92 5.36
C ASP A 93 -40.42 13.30 3.96
N GLU A 94 -39.70 12.27 3.56
CA GLU A 94 -39.95 11.56 2.31
C GLU A 94 -40.96 10.42 2.42
N MET A 95 -40.98 9.72 3.56
CA MET A 95 -41.78 8.49 3.74
C MET A 95 -43.17 8.77 4.34
N ALA A 96 -43.30 9.84 5.11
CA ALA A 96 -44.55 10.17 5.75
C ALA A 96 -45.60 10.70 4.76
N VAL A 97 -46.74 10.04 4.67
CA VAL A 97 -47.89 10.48 3.85
C VAL A 97 -48.79 11.41 4.67
N ASP A 98 -48.92 11.15 5.99
CA ASP A 98 -49.70 11.93 6.91
C ASP A 98 -49.04 12.10 8.30
N ALA A 99 -49.71 12.82 9.21
CA ALA A 99 -49.18 13.09 10.54
C ALA A 99 -49.12 11.83 11.45
N GLN A 100 -49.92 10.81 11.19
CA GLN A 100 -49.88 9.55 11.92
C GLN A 100 -48.69 8.70 11.49
N ASP A 101 -48.42 8.64 10.20
CA ASP A 101 -47.22 7.98 9.65
C ASP A 101 -45.94 8.61 10.20
N LEU A 102 -45.89 9.94 10.30
CA LEU A 102 -44.73 10.64 10.86
C LEU A 102 -44.47 10.26 12.33
N GLU A 103 -45.52 10.11 13.16
CA GLU A 103 -45.31 9.69 14.54
C GLU A 103 -44.91 8.22 14.66
N LEU A 104 -45.33 7.35 13.77
CA LEU A 104 -44.89 5.96 13.69
C LEU A 104 -43.40 5.90 13.30
N LEU A 105 -43.00 6.61 12.24
CA LEU A 105 -41.61 6.68 11.77
C LEU A 105 -40.65 7.21 12.86
N LYS A 106 -41.10 8.17 13.68
CA LYS A 106 -40.32 8.64 14.83
C LYS A 106 -40.09 7.57 15.89
N GLN A 107 -41.04 6.65 16.09
CA GLN A 107 -40.91 5.54 17.05
C GLN A 107 -40.02 4.43 16.52
N GLU A 108 -39.90 4.31 15.21
CA GLU A 108 -39.07 3.31 14.51
C GLU A 108 -37.68 3.82 14.16
N ARG A 109 -37.23 4.96 14.70
CA ARG A 109 -35.90 5.51 14.46
C ARG A 109 -34.83 4.53 14.84
N GLU A 110 -33.96 4.22 13.87
CA GLU A 110 -32.88 3.27 14.03
C GLU A 110 -31.51 3.95 13.76
N VAL A 111 -30.46 3.31 14.23
CA VAL A 111 -29.08 3.65 13.89
C VAL A 111 -28.43 2.47 13.19
N THR A 112 -27.74 2.74 12.09
CA THR A 112 -27.10 1.69 11.30
C THR A 112 -25.90 1.07 12.01
N MET A 113 -25.19 1.87 12.83
CA MET A 113 -23.98 1.44 13.51
C MET A 113 -23.79 2.19 14.83
N ALA A 114 -23.38 1.46 15.86
CA ALA A 114 -22.97 2.03 17.13
C ALA A 114 -21.46 1.78 17.35
N LEU A 115 -20.72 2.84 17.66
CA LEU A 115 -19.32 2.73 18.09
C LEU A 115 -19.26 2.50 19.58
N VAL A 116 -18.63 1.40 19.99
CA VAL A 116 -18.54 0.99 21.39
C VAL A 116 -17.10 1.09 21.87
N GLN A 117 -16.86 1.91 22.88
CA GLN A 117 -15.56 2.01 23.53
C GLN A 117 -15.51 1.09 24.75
N TYR A 118 -14.56 0.17 24.76
CA TYR A 118 -14.40 -0.79 25.85
C TYR A 118 -13.62 -0.19 27.02
N LYS A 119 -14.07 -0.46 28.24
CA LYS A 119 -13.35 -0.07 29.46
C LYS A 119 -12.24 -1.05 29.83
N THR A 120 -12.30 -2.29 29.34
CA THR A 120 -11.34 -3.33 29.64
C THR A 120 -10.95 -4.11 28.39
N PRO A 121 -9.70 -4.61 28.27
CA PRO A 121 -9.29 -5.43 27.14
C PRO A 121 -10.11 -6.73 26.99
N MET A 122 -10.56 -7.31 28.12
CA MET A 122 -11.39 -8.52 28.10
C MET A 122 -12.73 -8.29 27.42
N ALA A 123 -13.32 -7.10 27.61
CA ALA A 123 -14.57 -6.73 26.94
C ALA A 123 -14.39 -6.66 25.41
N ALA A 124 -13.24 -6.23 24.92
CA ALA A 124 -12.95 -6.18 23.48
C ALA A 124 -12.97 -7.56 22.82
N LEU A 125 -12.61 -8.61 23.55
CA LEU A 125 -12.65 -10.00 23.06
C LEU A 125 -14.01 -10.66 23.23
N SER A 126 -14.67 -10.42 24.36
CA SER A 126 -15.91 -11.12 24.72
C SER A 126 -17.17 -10.48 24.15
N PHE A 127 -17.23 -9.16 24.07
CA PHE A 127 -18.43 -8.45 23.64
C PHE A 127 -18.82 -8.70 22.18
N PRO A 128 -17.91 -8.63 21.18
CA PRO A 128 -18.26 -8.95 19.81
C PRO A 128 -18.77 -10.39 19.67
N ARG A 129 -18.15 -11.33 20.37
CA ARG A 129 -18.59 -12.72 20.37
C ARG A 129 -20.00 -12.88 20.98
N PHE A 130 -20.27 -12.19 22.09
CA PHE A 130 -21.58 -12.19 22.71
C PHE A 130 -22.65 -11.66 21.75
N VAL A 131 -22.43 -10.49 21.16
CA VAL A 131 -23.37 -9.87 20.21
C VAL A 131 -23.64 -10.81 19.03
N ASN A 132 -22.59 -11.33 18.40
CA ASN A 132 -22.70 -12.19 17.22
C ASN A 132 -23.35 -13.54 17.48
N THR A 133 -23.35 -14.02 18.76
CA THR A 133 -23.92 -15.35 19.09
C THR A 133 -25.25 -15.29 19.79
N LYS A 134 -25.60 -14.16 20.44
CA LYS A 134 -26.78 -14.05 21.30
C LYS A 134 -27.81 -13.02 20.82
N THR A 135 -27.49 -12.25 19.78
CA THR A 135 -28.38 -11.24 19.21
C THR A 135 -28.46 -11.37 17.69
N GLN A 136 -29.38 -10.65 17.06
CA GLN A 136 -29.46 -10.54 15.60
C GLN A 136 -28.51 -9.47 15.03
N MET A 137 -27.80 -8.74 15.89
CA MET A 137 -26.84 -7.72 15.51
C MET A 137 -25.48 -8.35 15.18
N GLN A 138 -24.66 -7.61 14.46
CA GLN A 138 -23.28 -7.95 14.20
C GLN A 138 -22.34 -6.98 14.90
N ALA A 139 -21.29 -7.50 15.52
CA ALA A 139 -20.22 -6.70 16.10
C ALA A 139 -18.87 -7.13 15.56
N ALA A 140 -18.04 -6.17 15.22
CA ALA A 140 -16.66 -6.37 14.80
C ALA A 140 -15.71 -5.59 15.73
N ALA A 141 -14.56 -6.17 16.03
CA ALA A 141 -13.47 -5.48 16.70
C ALA A 141 -12.45 -5.07 15.63
N PRO A 142 -12.34 -3.77 15.27
CA PRO A 142 -11.50 -3.33 14.16
C PRO A 142 -10.04 -3.80 14.28
N ALA A 143 -9.48 -3.81 15.49
CA ALA A 143 -8.12 -4.27 15.73
C ALA A 143 -7.90 -5.75 15.34
N LEU A 144 -8.87 -6.63 15.62
CA LEU A 144 -8.80 -8.04 15.27
C LEU A 144 -8.98 -8.25 13.76
N GLU A 145 -9.92 -7.53 13.17
CA GLU A 145 -10.17 -7.62 11.72
C GLU A 145 -8.98 -7.08 10.90
N ILE A 146 -8.39 -5.97 11.30
CA ILE A 146 -7.17 -5.43 10.68
C ILE A 146 -6.03 -6.44 10.80
N THR A 147 -5.82 -7.04 11.99
CA THR A 147 -4.79 -8.06 12.18
C THR A 147 -5.02 -9.27 11.27
N ARG A 148 -6.27 -9.69 11.12
CA ARG A 148 -6.64 -10.78 10.21
C ARG A 148 -6.39 -10.43 8.74
N LEU A 149 -6.75 -9.23 8.31
CA LEU A 149 -6.45 -8.75 6.96
C LEU A 149 -4.95 -8.67 6.71
N LEU A 150 -4.18 -8.12 7.66
CA LEU A 150 -2.72 -8.06 7.57
C LEU A 150 -2.08 -9.46 7.52
N SER A 151 -2.62 -10.44 8.27
CA SER A 151 -2.12 -11.81 8.20
C SER A 151 -2.39 -12.47 6.85
N MET A 152 -3.56 -12.20 6.23
CA MET A 152 -3.86 -12.68 4.87
C MET A 152 -2.94 -12.03 3.83
N LEU A 153 -2.64 -10.75 3.96
CA LEU A 153 -1.67 -10.06 3.12
C LEU A 153 -0.26 -10.62 3.34
N GLY A 154 0.10 -10.97 4.59
CA GLY A 154 1.37 -11.59 4.94
C GLY A 154 1.63 -12.88 4.16
N VAL A 155 0.65 -13.77 4.07
CA VAL A 155 0.75 -14.99 3.25
C VAL A 155 1.01 -14.65 1.77
N GLY A 156 0.37 -13.62 1.24
CA GLY A 156 0.62 -13.15 -0.14
C GLY A 156 2.05 -12.65 -0.33
N THR A 157 2.59 -11.90 0.62
CA THR A 157 3.99 -11.42 0.58
C THR A 157 5.00 -12.55 0.69
N ASP A 158 4.73 -13.58 1.51
CA ASP A 158 5.60 -14.76 1.63
C ASP A 158 5.69 -15.54 0.32
N VAL A 159 4.56 -15.71 -0.37
CA VAL A 159 4.52 -16.34 -1.70
C VAL A 159 5.32 -15.52 -2.72
N LEU A 160 5.14 -14.19 -2.74
CA LEU A 160 5.90 -13.31 -3.63
C LEU A 160 7.41 -13.35 -3.34
N GLN A 161 7.82 -13.43 -2.07
CA GLN A 161 9.21 -13.59 -1.67
C GLN A 161 9.79 -14.94 -2.13
N ALA A 162 9.01 -16.03 -2.03
CA ALA A 162 9.43 -17.32 -2.55
C ALA A 162 9.65 -17.26 -4.09
N PHE A 163 8.74 -16.65 -4.84
CA PHE A 163 8.91 -16.41 -6.27
C PHE A 163 10.15 -15.56 -6.57
N ALA A 164 10.36 -14.49 -5.83
CA ALA A 164 11.55 -13.66 -5.98
C ALA A 164 12.83 -14.46 -5.73
N GLY A 165 12.84 -15.36 -4.75
CA GLY A 165 13.94 -16.29 -4.49
C GLY A 165 14.22 -17.21 -5.67
N VAL A 166 13.21 -17.79 -6.29
CA VAL A 166 13.36 -18.65 -7.49
C VAL A 166 13.89 -17.84 -8.67
N LEU A 167 13.38 -16.62 -8.90
CA LEU A 167 13.87 -15.73 -9.96
C LEU A 167 15.34 -15.34 -9.73
N LEU A 168 15.71 -15.10 -8.49
CA LEU A 168 17.08 -14.78 -8.09
C LEU A 168 18.04 -15.95 -8.38
N LEU A 169 17.64 -17.19 -8.07
CA LEU A 169 18.39 -18.40 -8.38
C LEU A 169 18.57 -18.59 -9.90
N THR A 170 17.51 -18.39 -10.67
CA THR A 170 17.58 -18.45 -12.14
C THR A 170 18.48 -17.37 -12.73
N ALA A 171 18.43 -16.16 -12.18
CA ALA A 171 19.34 -15.07 -12.57
C ALA A 171 20.80 -15.42 -12.26
N CYS A 172 21.09 -15.95 -11.07
CA CYS A 172 22.40 -16.43 -10.67
C CYS A 172 22.94 -17.49 -11.64
N LEU A 173 22.12 -18.48 -11.99
CA LEU A 173 22.49 -19.54 -12.94
C LEU A 173 22.73 -18.97 -14.35
N SER A 174 21.91 -18.02 -14.79
CA SER A 174 22.08 -17.35 -16.09
C SER A 174 23.40 -16.58 -16.18
N VAL A 175 23.75 -15.83 -15.15
CA VAL A 175 25.04 -15.12 -15.04
C VAL A 175 26.20 -16.13 -15.06
N PHE A 176 26.09 -17.20 -14.29
CA PHE A 176 27.08 -18.27 -14.26
C PHE A 176 27.32 -18.88 -15.68
N ILE A 177 26.21 -19.23 -16.37
CA ILE A 177 26.30 -19.82 -17.73
C ILE A 177 26.95 -18.84 -18.72
N ALA A 178 26.55 -17.56 -18.67
CA ALA A 178 27.10 -16.51 -19.54
C ALA A 178 28.61 -16.32 -19.32
N LEU A 179 29.02 -16.22 -18.03
CA LEU A 179 30.46 -16.08 -17.70
C LEU A 179 31.25 -17.33 -18.06
N TRP A 180 30.69 -18.52 -17.87
CA TRP A 180 31.33 -19.78 -18.26
C TRP A 180 31.48 -19.90 -19.77
N GLY A 181 30.47 -19.49 -20.53
CA GLY A 181 30.51 -19.42 -22.00
C GLY A 181 31.58 -18.46 -22.50
N SER A 182 31.56 -17.23 -22.03
CA SER A 182 32.54 -16.18 -22.36
C SER A 182 33.95 -16.63 -22.00
N LEU A 183 34.14 -17.30 -20.87
CA LEU A 183 35.44 -17.84 -20.48
C LEU A 183 35.95 -18.90 -21.45
N LYS A 184 35.08 -19.83 -21.89
CA LYS A 184 35.46 -20.86 -22.86
C LYS A 184 35.89 -20.28 -24.19
N GLU A 185 35.20 -19.26 -24.68
CA GLU A 185 35.55 -18.57 -25.93
C GLU A 185 36.90 -17.87 -25.85
N ARG A 186 37.22 -17.28 -24.67
CA ARG A 186 38.46 -16.51 -24.45
C ARG A 186 39.61 -17.33 -23.84
N GLN A 187 39.46 -18.65 -23.69
CA GLN A 187 40.47 -19.50 -23.04
C GLN A 187 41.86 -19.38 -23.70
N GLN A 188 41.92 -19.26 -25.03
CA GLN A 188 43.18 -19.14 -25.78
C GLN A 188 43.86 -17.81 -25.51
N ASP A 189 43.12 -16.71 -25.52
CA ASP A 189 43.63 -15.36 -25.25
C ASP A 189 44.18 -15.28 -23.82
N LEU A 190 43.48 -15.88 -22.86
CA LEU A 190 43.92 -15.96 -21.47
C LEU A 190 45.20 -16.84 -21.36
N ALA A 191 45.31 -17.93 -22.11
CA ALA A 191 46.50 -18.77 -22.14
C ALA A 191 47.71 -18.02 -22.73
N LEU A 192 47.50 -17.25 -23.81
CA LEU A 192 48.55 -16.42 -24.40
C LEU A 192 49.03 -15.33 -23.43
N LEU A 193 48.12 -14.63 -22.77
CA LEU A 193 48.47 -13.64 -21.75
C LEU A 193 49.29 -14.26 -20.61
N ARG A 194 48.98 -15.49 -20.23
CA ARG A 194 49.73 -16.21 -19.20
C ARG A 194 51.13 -16.62 -19.66
N MET A 195 51.29 -16.98 -20.94
CA MET A 195 52.63 -17.22 -21.54
C MET A 195 53.48 -15.94 -21.59
N LEU A 196 52.83 -14.78 -21.78
CA LEU A 196 53.50 -13.46 -21.77
C LEU A 196 53.82 -12.99 -20.31
N GLY A 197 53.61 -13.83 -19.30
CA GLY A 197 54.02 -13.56 -17.93
C GLY A 197 52.91 -13.06 -16.99
N ALA A 198 51.65 -13.08 -17.43
CA ALA A 198 50.52 -12.73 -16.52
C ALA A 198 50.35 -13.80 -15.43
N SER A 199 50.32 -13.37 -14.19
CA SER A 199 50.10 -14.28 -13.03
C SER A 199 48.67 -14.81 -12.98
N ALA A 200 48.49 -16.03 -12.43
CA ALA A 200 47.17 -16.65 -12.25
C ALA A 200 46.16 -15.78 -11.48
N PRO A 201 46.51 -15.13 -10.36
CA PRO A 201 45.60 -14.23 -9.65
C PRO A 201 45.20 -13.02 -10.50
N LYS A 202 46.07 -12.50 -11.34
CA LYS A 202 45.75 -11.37 -12.23
C LYS A 202 44.67 -11.75 -13.25
N MET A 203 44.71 -12.97 -13.78
CA MET A 203 43.71 -13.50 -14.69
C MET A 203 42.34 -13.69 -13.99
N ALA A 204 42.35 -14.30 -12.79
CA ALA A 204 41.15 -14.46 -12.03
C ALA A 204 40.50 -13.10 -11.65
N TRP A 205 41.34 -12.10 -11.36
CA TRP A 205 40.85 -10.74 -11.04
C TRP A 205 40.20 -10.06 -12.25
N ILE A 206 40.70 -10.29 -13.50
CA ILE A 206 40.07 -9.76 -14.70
C ILE A 206 38.63 -10.32 -14.83
N VAL A 207 38.43 -11.63 -14.65
CA VAL A 207 37.10 -12.25 -14.71
C VAL A 207 36.19 -11.73 -13.61
N LEU A 208 36.68 -11.58 -12.39
CA LEU A 208 35.91 -11.03 -11.29
C LEU A 208 35.54 -9.56 -11.50
N SER A 209 36.46 -8.74 -12.04
CA SER A 209 36.16 -7.33 -12.32
C SER A 209 35.15 -7.16 -13.44
N GLU A 210 35.16 -7.97 -14.47
CA GLU A 210 34.14 -8.00 -15.54
C GLU A 210 32.77 -8.35 -14.95
N SER A 211 32.74 -9.39 -14.13
CA SER A 211 31.51 -9.81 -13.44
C SER A 211 30.96 -8.73 -12.51
N LEU A 212 31.84 -8.04 -11.78
CA LEU A 212 31.46 -6.97 -10.85
C LEU A 212 30.85 -5.78 -11.62
N VAL A 213 31.45 -5.36 -12.72
CA VAL A 213 30.90 -4.26 -13.54
C VAL A 213 29.54 -4.62 -14.10
N LEU A 214 29.39 -5.84 -14.65
CA LEU A 214 28.10 -6.32 -15.15
C LEU A 214 27.05 -6.38 -14.03
N ALA A 215 27.41 -6.86 -12.84
CA ALA A 215 26.52 -6.93 -11.70
C ALA A 215 26.05 -5.55 -11.23
N ILE A 216 26.96 -4.56 -11.17
CA ILE A 216 26.61 -3.19 -10.79
C ILE A 216 25.63 -2.58 -11.81
N VAL A 217 25.95 -2.68 -13.11
CA VAL A 217 25.10 -2.12 -14.16
C VAL A 217 23.72 -2.80 -14.16
N ALA A 218 23.69 -4.14 -14.14
CA ALA A 218 22.45 -4.89 -14.14
C ALA A 218 21.60 -4.62 -12.88
N SER A 219 22.21 -4.53 -11.70
CA SER A 219 21.49 -4.26 -10.44
C SER A 219 20.92 -2.84 -10.42
N LEU A 220 21.63 -1.84 -10.93
CA LEU A 220 21.12 -0.47 -11.03
C LEU A 220 19.95 -0.38 -12.02
N ILE A 221 20.06 -0.99 -13.19
CA ILE A 221 18.98 -1.02 -14.18
C ILE A 221 17.76 -1.75 -13.60
N GLY A 222 17.95 -2.92 -12.98
CA GLY A 222 16.87 -3.70 -12.36
C GLY A 222 16.18 -2.94 -11.23
N TRP A 223 16.95 -2.23 -10.41
CA TRP A 223 16.41 -1.41 -9.33
C TRP A 223 15.56 -0.23 -9.87
N LEU A 224 16.05 0.49 -10.88
CA LEU A 224 15.32 1.58 -11.54
C LEU A 224 14.03 1.08 -12.21
N LEU A 225 14.09 -0.05 -12.91
CA LEU A 225 12.90 -0.67 -13.53
C LEU A 225 11.89 -1.11 -12.47
N GLY A 226 12.34 -1.68 -11.35
CA GLY A 226 11.48 -2.03 -10.23
C GLY A 226 10.73 -0.83 -9.67
N GLN A 227 11.43 0.30 -9.44
CA GLN A 227 10.80 1.53 -8.98
C GLN A 227 9.79 2.10 -10.00
N LEU A 228 10.15 2.07 -11.27
CA LEU A 228 9.25 2.49 -12.35
C LEU A 228 7.96 1.66 -12.35
N MET A 229 8.06 0.34 -12.19
CA MET A 229 6.90 -0.55 -12.13
C MET A 229 5.99 -0.24 -10.93
N VAL A 230 6.56 0.06 -9.76
CA VAL A 230 5.77 0.46 -8.58
C VAL A 230 4.99 1.75 -8.85
N VAL A 231 5.62 2.75 -9.47
CA VAL A 231 4.96 4.02 -9.81
C VAL A 231 3.84 3.81 -10.83
N VAL A 232 4.08 2.99 -11.86
CA VAL A 232 3.08 2.66 -12.88
C VAL A 232 1.89 1.91 -12.25
N ALA A 233 2.16 0.91 -11.43
CA ALA A 233 1.12 0.15 -10.73
C ALA A 233 0.27 1.06 -9.81
N ALA A 234 0.91 1.97 -9.06
CA ALA A 234 0.21 2.92 -8.21
C ALA A 234 -0.73 3.84 -9.01
N LYS A 235 -0.30 4.30 -10.19
CA LYS A 235 -1.16 5.09 -11.10
C LYS A 235 -2.31 4.29 -11.69
N MET A 236 -2.07 3.04 -12.09
CA MET A 236 -3.10 2.18 -12.68
C MET A 236 -4.20 1.79 -11.66
N LEU A 237 -3.83 1.62 -10.40
CA LEU A 237 -4.77 1.33 -9.32
C LEU A 237 -5.52 2.59 -8.83
N ALA A 238 -5.32 3.75 -9.45
CA ALA A 238 -5.90 5.04 -9.03
C ALA A 238 -5.74 5.33 -7.52
N LEU A 239 -4.66 4.84 -6.93
CA LEU A 239 -4.35 5.03 -5.52
C LEU A 239 -3.97 6.49 -5.30
N GLU A 240 -4.77 7.19 -4.50
CA GLU A 240 -4.60 8.64 -4.24
C GLU A 240 -3.23 8.96 -3.63
N GLY A 241 -2.77 10.16 -3.89
CA GLY A 241 -1.45 10.78 -3.63
C GLY A 241 -0.52 10.28 -2.51
N SER A 242 -1.04 9.65 -1.45
CA SER A 242 -0.24 9.11 -0.35
C SER A 242 0.67 7.93 -0.75
N ILE A 243 0.22 7.08 -1.69
CA ILE A 243 1.01 5.93 -2.16
C ILE A 243 2.04 6.36 -3.21
N LEU A 244 1.74 7.38 -4.02
CA LEU A 244 2.72 7.97 -4.92
C LEU A 244 3.88 8.61 -4.16
N LEU A 245 3.60 9.28 -3.03
CA LEU A 245 4.64 9.82 -2.15
C LEU A 245 5.46 8.71 -1.47
N ALA A 246 4.83 7.59 -1.10
CA ALA A 246 5.52 6.43 -0.54
C ALA A 246 6.44 5.73 -1.57
N ALA A 247 6.08 5.73 -2.85
CA ALA A 247 6.91 5.19 -3.93
C ALA A 247 8.20 6.01 -4.15
N PHE A 248 8.21 7.30 -3.81
CA PHE A 248 9.40 8.16 -3.82
C PHE A 248 10.17 8.18 -2.50
N ASN A 249 9.61 7.64 -1.44
CA ASN A 249 10.31 7.51 -0.16
C ASN A 249 11.18 6.25 -0.21
N TRP A 250 12.49 6.41 -0.39
CA TRP A 250 13.45 5.32 -0.51
C TRP A 250 13.94 4.87 0.86
N PRO A 251 13.25 3.96 1.54
CA PRO A 251 13.72 3.44 2.80
C PRO A 251 15.05 2.73 2.61
N ILE A 252 15.90 2.77 3.62
CA ILE A 252 17.25 2.22 3.56
C ILE A 252 17.26 0.72 3.24
N GLU A 253 16.18 0.03 3.55
CA GLU A 253 15.97 -1.40 3.27
C GLU A 253 15.98 -1.71 1.76
N LEU A 254 15.55 -0.78 0.90
CA LEU A 254 15.56 -0.96 -0.56
C LEU A 254 16.98 -1.05 -1.14
N TRP A 255 17.99 -0.48 -0.46
CA TRP A 255 19.38 -0.60 -0.86
C TRP A 255 19.96 -1.99 -0.64
N SER A 256 19.31 -2.82 0.17
CA SER A 256 19.69 -4.23 0.33
C SER A 256 19.58 -5.02 -0.98
N ILE A 257 18.62 -4.68 -1.85
CA ILE A 257 18.36 -5.39 -3.11
C ILE A 257 19.57 -5.36 -4.06
N PRO A 258 20.13 -4.19 -4.46
CA PRO A 258 21.30 -4.14 -5.30
C PRO A 258 22.54 -4.76 -4.64
N ILE A 259 22.68 -4.63 -3.31
CA ILE A 259 23.79 -5.23 -2.57
C ILE A 259 23.72 -6.76 -2.64
N ILE A 260 22.56 -7.36 -2.38
CA ILE A 260 22.35 -8.81 -2.46
C ILE A 260 22.59 -9.30 -3.90
N ALA A 261 22.12 -8.58 -4.93
CA ALA A 261 22.33 -8.93 -6.32
C ALA A 261 23.83 -8.95 -6.69
N ILE A 262 24.60 -7.96 -6.24
CA ILE A 262 26.05 -7.90 -6.45
C ILE A 262 26.77 -9.07 -5.74
N VAL A 263 26.40 -9.37 -4.50
CA VAL A 263 26.99 -10.49 -3.75
C VAL A 263 26.72 -11.82 -4.46
N ILE A 264 25.51 -12.04 -4.92
CA ILE A 264 25.14 -13.27 -5.66
C ILE A 264 25.91 -13.38 -6.98
N ALA A 265 26.03 -12.28 -7.73
CA ALA A 265 26.80 -12.27 -8.98
C ALA A 265 28.28 -12.56 -8.72
N LEU A 266 28.87 -12.04 -7.66
CA LEU A 266 30.26 -12.35 -7.26
C LEU A 266 30.41 -13.83 -6.89
N VAL A 267 29.47 -14.42 -6.15
CA VAL A 267 29.48 -15.86 -5.81
C VAL A 267 29.39 -16.69 -7.09
N ALA A 268 28.50 -16.32 -8.04
CA ALA A 268 28.39 -17.00 -9.33
C ALA A 268 29.68 -16.91 -10.15
N ALA A 269 30.41 -15.80 -10.06
CA ALA A 269 31.69 -15.58 -10.77
C ALA A 269 32.87 -16.30 -10.14
N CYS A 270 32.77 -16.75 -8.88
CA CYS A 270 33.89 -17.44 -8.21
C CYS A 270 34.30 -18.73 -8.93
N VAL A 271 33.35 -19.52 -9.43
CA VAL A 271 33.65 -20.79 -10.09
C VAL A 271 34.40 -20.57 -11.43
N PRO A 272 33.96 -19.69 -12.35
CA PRO A 272 34.73 -19.31 -13.52
C PRO A 272 36.11 -18.76 -13.16
N ALA A 273 36.23 -17.87 -12.20
CA ALA A 273 37.48 -17.28 -11.75
C ALA A 273 38.48 -18.33 -11.23
N ILE A 274 38.01 -19.29 -10.42
CA ILE A 274 38.85 -20.41 -9.94
C ILE A 274 39.27 -21.30 -11.09
N SER A 275 38.41 -21.52 -12.09
CA SER A 275 38.75 -22.28 -13.28
C SER A 275 39.90 -21.63 -14.06
N VAL A 276 39.89 -20.32 -14.24
CA VAL A 276 41.00 -19.55 -14.85
C VAL A 276 42.28 -19.61 -14.00
N TYR A 277 42.13 -19.47 -12.68
CA TYR A 277 43.26 -19.56 -11.76
C TYR A 277 44.01 -20.92 -11.89
N ARG A 278 43.23 -22.02 -12.01
CA ARG A 278 43.76 -23.40 -12.11
C ARG A 278 44.05 -23.86 -13.55
N MET A 279 43.87 -23.01 -14.54
CA MET A 279 44.01 -23.37 -15.94
C MET A 279 45.44 -23.83 -16.28
N ASN A 280 45.57 -25.01 -16.91
CA ASN A 280 46.82 -25.53 -17.42
C ASN A 280 47.02 -25.05 -18.88
N VAL A 281 47.96 -24.12 -19.05
CA VAL A 281 48.24 -23.45 -20.33
C VAL A 281 48.60 -24.42 -21.44
N LEU A 282 49.41 -25.47 -21.10
CA LEU A 282 49.87 -26.47 -22.09
C LEU A 282 48.69 -27.26 -22.69
N LEU A 283 47.74 -27.68 -21.84
CA LEU A 283 46.57 -28.46 -22.29
C LEU A 283 45.61 -27.62 -23.15
N VAL A 284 45.49 -26.31 -22.88
CA VAL A 284 44.61 -25.42 -23.66
C VAL A 284 45.17 -25.20 -25.06
N LEU A 285 46.48 -25.09 -25.21
CA LEU A 285 47.12 -24.84 -26.50
C LEU A 285 47.24 -26.13 -27.34
N GLN A 286 47.39 -27.31 -26.72
CA GLN A 286 47.43 -28.60 -27.42
C GLN A 286 46.10 -29.07 -28.01
N LYS A 287 44.97 -28.53 -27.54
CA LYS A 287 43.63 -28.97 -27.96
C LYS A 287 43.23 -28.47 -29.38
N ARG A 288 44.11 -27.80 -30.10
CA ARG A 288 43.89 -27.25 -31.43
C ARG A 288 44.65 -28.01 -32.55
N THR A 289 45.32 -29.10 -32.23
CA THR A 289 45.82 -30.06 -33.17
C THR A 289 44.95 -31.28 -33.21
#